data_cbd9e6c5f6bc9df7a959b09e0ef81909
#
_entry.id   cbd9e6c5f6bc9df7a959b09e0ef81909
#
_cell.length_a   1.000
_cell.length_b   1.000
_cell.length_c   1.000
_cell.angle_alpha   90.00
_cell.angle_beta   90.00
_cell.angle_gamma   90.00
#
_symmetry.space_group_name_H-M   'P 1'
#
loop_
_entity.id
_entity.type
_entity.pdbx_description
1 polymer ?
#
loop_
_entity_poly.entity_id
_entity_poly.type
_entity_poly.pdbx_seq_one_letter_code
_entity_poly.pdbx_strand_id
1 'polypeptide(L)'
;MNREHVLTQDNALTGGNARTRDNAQTGDHARTGDNAQTGKYVLTIENLQSYFFTAKGTVPAVDDVTIEVPAGKIIGLVGESGGGKSMTAMSVMGLLRHPGKVVGGRITLDGRDITYLNPRERARIRGNEISMIFQEPMTSLNPVYPVGRQVQEAILLHQKVSRAEAKQQVIEIFKEVGIPEPEKRYNSYPHQLSGGLRQRVMIGMAMVCKPKVMIADEPTTALDVTIEAQILRLMKRLRDEQGTSIILITHNMGVVAEVCDYVYVMYAGMVMEQAEVFDLFENTSHPYTQGLLKSIPKLDSREERLYTIEGVVPNLLRLPEGCNFCNRCGKAEARCLKEKPGLYGIGADGNGMSHKVRCFLYEGMGMEDAGAVESGGPDAQATSSDGEVAEDGR
;
A
#
# COMPACT_ATOMS: atom_id res chain seq x y z
N MET A 1 -48.15 24.18 30.55
CA MET A 1 -48.90 25.29 29.93
C MET A 1 -48.60 25.22 28.45
N ASN A 2 -49.63 24.74 27.78
CA ASN A 2 -50.27 25.08 26.50
C ASN A 2 -49.39 25.08 25.24
N ARG A 3 -49.66 24.14 24.38
CA ARG A 3 -50.74 23.89 23.34
C ARG A 3 -50.28 24.41 21.98
N GLU A 4 -50.07 23.54 20.98
CA GLU A 4 -51.00 23.01 19.97
C GLU A 4 -51.41 24.03 18.88
N HIS A 5 -51.17 23.70 17.61
CA HIS A 5 -52.12 23.31 16.53
C HIS A 5 -51.42 23.39 15.19
N VAL A 6 -51.30 22.38 14.33
CA VAL A 6 -52.26 21.59 13.50
C VAL A 6 -52.98 22.44 12.43
N LEU A 7 -52.83 22.03 11.19
CA LEU A 7 -53.76 21.78 10.08
C LEU A 7 -53.13 22.05 8.73
N THR A 8 -52.85 21.06 7.88
CA THR A 8 -53.63 20.44 6.80
C THR A 8 -54.40 21.40 5.89
N GLN A 9 -54.12 21.33 4.57
CA GLN A 9 -55.16 21.02 3.58
C GLN A 9 -54.60 20.86 2.15
N ASP A 10 -55.11 19.80 1.53
CA ASP A 10 -55.13 19.40 0.15
C ASP A 10 -55.54 20.48 -0.85
N ASN A 11 -55.05 20.35 -2.08
CA ASN A 11 -56.00 20.34 -3.24
C ASN A 11 -55.35 19.74 -4.50
N ALA A 12 -55.98 18.71 -4.99
CA ALA A 12 -55.86 18.13 -6.30
C ALA A 12 -56.62 18.97 -7.32
N LEU A 13 -56.20 18.94 -8.58
CA LEU A 13 -57.03 18.85 -9.79
C LEU A 13 -56.18 18.81 -11.07
N THR A 14 -56.16 17.69 -11.72
CA THR A 14 -56.62 17.34 -13.08
C THR A 14 -55.98 17.99 -14.31
N GLY A 15 -55.44 17.14 -15.16
CA GLY A 15 -55.90 17.06 -16.54
C GLY A 15 -54.86 17.45 -17.61
N GLY A 16 -54.54 16.49 -18.46
CA GLY A 16 -54.08 16.86 -19.81
C GLY A 16 -53.08 15.90 -20.47
N ASN A 17 -53.58 14.90 -21.18
CA ASN A 17 -52.87 14.06 -22.17
C ASN A 17 -52.19 14.86 -23.26
N ALA A 18 -50.94 14.55 -23.59
CA ALA A 18 -50.45 14.59 -24.96
C ALA A 18 -49.32 13.57 -25.13
N ARG A 19 -49.59 12.56 -25.96
CA ARG A 19 -48.58 11.63 -26.51
C ARG A 19 -47.71 12.35 -27.55
N THR A 20 -46.40 12.31 -27.36
CA THR A 20 -45.45 12.35 -28.49
C THR A 20 -44.42 11.26 -28.27
N ARG A 21 -44.46 10.30 -29.19
CA ARG A 21 -43.39 9.30 -29.37
C ARG A 21 -42.24 10.02 -30.06
N ASP A 22 -41.06 9.96 -29.47
CA ASP A 22 -39.84 10.11 -30.25
C ASP A 22 -38.86 9.00 -29.83
N ASN A 23 -38.40 8.27 -30.83
CA ASN A 23 -37.40 7.25 -30.85
C ASN A 23 -36.04 7.82 -30.38
N ALA A 24 -35.50 7.36 -29.28
CA ALA A 24 -34.08 7.45 -28.99
C ALA A 24 -33.51 6.05 -29.02
N GLN A 25 -32.71 5.80 -30.05
CA GLN A 25 -31.89 4.60 -30.18
C GLN A 25 -30.97 4.45 -29.00
N THR A 26 -31.20 3.41 -28.23
CA THR A 26 -30.25 2.88 -27.26
C THR A 26 -29.11 2.24 -28.01
N GLY A 27 -27.99 2.94 -28.09
CA GLY A 27 -26.72 2.37 -28.50
C GLY A 27 -26.25 1.34 -27.47
N ASP A 28 -26.35 0.08 -27.83
CA ASP A 28 -25.70 -1.05 -27.18
C ASP A 28 -24.17 -0.84 -27.28
N HIS A 29 -23.58 -0.27 -26.23
CA HIS A 29 -22.14 -0.42 -26.03
C HIS A 29 -21.92 -1.80 -25.44
N ALA A 30 -21.59 -2.75 -26.31
CA ALA A 30 -21.10 -4.07 -26.01
C ALA A 30 -19.99 -3.99 -24.92
N ARG A 31 -20.31 -4.48 -23.75
CA ARG A 31 -19.33 -4.84 -22.71
C ARG A 31 -18.62 -6.11 -23.16
N THR A 32 -17.58 -5.97 -23.96
CA THR A 32 -16.55 -6.99 -24.13
C THR A 32 -15.37 -6.59 -23.26
N GLY A 33 -15.24 -7.21 -22.09
CA GLY A 33 -14.13 -7.02 -21.18
C GLY A 33 -14.00 -8.27 -20.33
N ASP A 34 -13.11 -9.11 -20.71
CA ASP A 34 -12.43 -10.22 -20.07
C ASP A 34 -12.89 -10.63 -18.66
N ASN A 35 -13.71 -11.65 -18.61
CA ASN A 35 -14.15 -12.35 -17.38
C ASN A 35 -13.23 -13.55 -17.05
N ALA A 36 -11.93 -13.50 -17.42
CA ALA A 36 -11.01 -14.63 -17.23
C ALA A 36 -10.06 -14.49 -16.02
N GLN A 37 -10.11 -13.40 -15.23
CA GLN A 37 -9.20 -13.17 -14.11
C GLN A 37 -9.83 -13.20 -12.71
N THR A 38 -11.10 -13.50 -12.56
CA THR A 38 -11.85 -13.40 -11.28
C THR A 38 -11.47 -14.44 -10.21
N GLY A 39 -10.42 -15.24 -10.40
CA GLY A 39 -9.94 -16.23 -9.40
C GLY A 39 -8.50 -16.04 -8.93
N LYS A 40 -7.73 -15.16 -9.58
CA LYS A 40 -6.29 -15.04 -9.33
C LYS A 40 -5.96 -14.02 -8.23
N TYR A 41 -6.70 -12.91 -8.18
CA TYR A 41 -6.44 -11.80 -7.27
C TYR A 41 -7.61 -11.58 -6.30
N VAL A 42 -7.29 -11.45 -5.01
CA VAL A 42 -8.28 -11.16 -3.96
C VAL A 42 -8.59 -9.67 -3.87
N LEU A 43 -7.61 -8.82 -4.19
CA LEU A 43 -7.78 -7.36 -4.29
C LEU A 43 -7.07 -6.88 -5.55
N THR A 44 -7.76 -6.05 -6.34
CA THR A 44 -7.15 -5.30 -7.44
C THR A 44 -7.40 -3.80 -7.27
N ILE A 45 -6.37 -3.04 -7.54
CA ILE A 45 -6.40 -1.59 -7.60
C ILE A 45 -5.97 -1.22 -9.01
N GLU A 46 -6.83 -0.54 -9.77
CA GLU A 46 -6.61 -0.23 -11.19
C GLU A 46 -6.61 1.29 -11.38
N ASN A 47 -5.49 1.85 -11.84
CA ASN A 47 -5.30 3.27 -12.17
C ASN A 47 -5.84 4.22 -11.08
N LEU A 48 -5.62 3.87 -9.81
CA LEU A 48 -6.14 4.61 -8.67
C LEU A 48 -5.59 6.02 -8.64
N GLN A 49 -6.50 7.00 -8.50
CA GLN A 49 -6.18 8.41 -8.34
C GLN A 49 -6.86 8.93 -7.06
N SER A 50 -6.05 9.46 -6.14
CA SER A 50 -6.52 10.02 -4.88
C SER A 50 -5.87 11.38 -4.63
N TYR A 51 -6.67 12.44 -4.67
CA TYR A 51 -6.20 13.82 -4.64
C TYR A 51 -6.76 14.58 -3.45
N PHE A 52 -5.96 15.53 -2.95
CA PHE A 52 -6.38 16.47 -1.92
C PHE A 52 -6.56 17.88 -2.52
N PHE A 53 -7.74 18.44 -2.35
CA PHE A 53 -8.11 19.75 -2.89
C PHE A 53 -7.94 20.81 -1.79
N THR A 54 -6.73 21.34 -1.68
CA THR A 54 -6.36 22.32 -0.66
C THR A 54 -6.48 23.76 -1.16
N ALA A 55 -6.51 24.75 -0.27
CA ALA A 55 -6.48 26.17 -0.64
C ALA A 55 -5.21 26.56 -1.42
N LYS A 56 -4.12 25.76 -1.31
CA LYS A 56 -2.84 26.00 -2.01
C LYS A 56 -2.76 25.29 -3.37
N GLY A 57 -3.75 24.49 -3.72
CA GLY A 57 -3.80 23.72 -4.97
C GLY A 57 -4.16 22.25 -4.75
N THR A 58 -4.17 21.50 -5.83
CA THR A 58 -4.44 20.05 -5.85
C THR A 58 -3.16 19.27 -5.60
N VAL A 59 -3.22 18.34 -4.65
CA VAL A 59 -2.13 17.43 -4.31
C VAL A 59 -2.49 16.04 -4.80
N PRO A 60 -1.86 15.50 -5.87
CA PRO A 60 -2.06 14.14 -6.34
C PRO A 60 -1.26 13.18 -5.45
N ALA A 61 -1.85 12.77 -4.32
CA ALA A 61 -1.17 11.90 -3.34
C ALA A 61 -1.02 10.46 -3.84
N VAL A 62 -1.92 10.01 -4.71
CA VAL A 62 -1.87 8.76 -5.47
C VAL A 62 -2.29 9.11 -6.89
N ASP A 63 -1.46 8.77 -7.87
CA ASP A 63 -1.66 9.12 -9.28
C ASP A 63 -1.29 7.92 -10.17
N ASP A 64 -2.29 7.32 -10.81
CA ASP A 64 -2.14 6.15 -11.69
C ASP A 64 -1.46 4.94 -11.00
N VAL A 65 -2.00 4.51 -9.86
CA VAL A 65 -1.49 3.34 -9.11
C VAL A 65 -2.32 2.11 -9.45
N THR A 66 -1.63 1.08 -9.97
CA THR A 66 -2.18 -0.25 -10.21
C THR A 66 -1.46 -1.27 -9.34
N ILE A 67 -2.21 -2.03 -8.53
CA ILE A 67 -1.70 -3.07 -7.62
C ILE A 67 -2.62 -4.28 -7.69
N GLU A 68 -2.03 -5.45 -7.83
CA GLU A 68 -2.70 -6.75 -7.83
C GLU A 68 -2.25 -7.55 -6.61
N VAL A 69 -3.19 -8.07 -5.85
CA VAL A 69 -2.91 -8.86 -4.63
C VAL A 69 -3.43 -10.28 -4.82
N PRO A 70 -2.55 -11.25 -5.10
CA PRO A 70 -2.94 -12.66 -5.19
C PRO A 70 -3.41 -13.20 -3.82
N ALA A 71 -4.29 -14.20 -3.86
CA ALA A 71 -4.77 -14.84 -2.64
C ALA A 71 -3.63 -15.52 -1.85
N GLY A 72 -3.58 -15.31 -0.54
CA GLY A 72 -2.61 -15.91 0.36
C GLY A 72 -1.17 -15.43 0.17
N LYS A 73 -0.94 -14.29 -0.47
CA LYS A 73 0.39 -13.71 -0.72
C LYS A 73 0.65 -12.46 0.10
N ILE A 74 1.92 -12.17 0.35
CA ILE A 74 2.37 -10.92 0.99
C ILE A 74 2.95 -10.02 -0.10
N ILE A 75 2.31 -8.85 -0.27
CA ILE A 75 2.74 -7.82 -1.20
C ILE A 75 3.44 -6.70 -0.43
N GLY A 76 4.68 -6.40 -0.78
CA GLY A 76 5.42 -5.25 -0.26
C GLY A 76 5.04 -3.96 -0.99
N LEU A 77 4.67 -2.92 -0.28
CA LEU A 77 4.49 -1.58 -0.82
C LEU A 77 5.53 -0.66 -0.19
N VAL A 78 6.58 -0.32 -0.94
CA VAL A 78 7.80 0.30 -0.41
C VAL A 78 8.09 1.65 -1.05
N GLY A 79 9.00 2.42 -0.45
CA GLY A 79 9.47 3.72 -0.93
C GLY A 79 9.65 4.72 0.20
N GLU A 80 10.18 5.91 -0.14
CA GLU A 80 10.41 6.99 0.82
C GLU A 80 9.10 7.52 1.43
N SER A 81 9.23 8.21 2.58
CA SER A 81 8.09 8.91 3.20
C SER A 81 7.48 9.94 2.25
N GLY A 82 6.16 10.06 2.22
CA GLY A 82 5.45 10.91 1.26
C GLY A 82 5.27 10.29 -0.14
N GLY A 83 5.73 9.06 -0.38
CA GLY A 83 5.60 8.36 -1.67
C GLY A 83 4.17 7.95 -2.07
N GLY A 84 3.17 8.12 -1.18
CA GLY A 84 1.76 7.77 -1.47
C GLY A 84 1.29 6.44 -0.88
N LYS A 85 2.16 5.65 -0.26
CA LYS A 85 1.87 4.29 0.27
C LYS A 85 0.66 4.25 1.21
N SER A 86 0.71 4.98 2.32
CA SER A 86 -0.39 5.05 3.29
C SER A 86 -1.66 5.67 2.70
N MET A 87 -1.52 6.61 1.74
CA MET A 87 -2.68 7.19 1.05
C MET A 87 -3.35 6.17 0.14
N THR A 88 -2.61 5.28 -0.51
CA THR A 88 -3.15 4.13 -1.25
C THR A 88 -3.96 3.22 -0.31
N ALA A 89 -3.39 2.84 0.84
CA ALA A 89 -4.09 2.04 1.85
C ALA A 89 -5.38 2.72 2.35
N MET A 90 -5.30 4.02 2.68
CA MET A 90 -6.45 4.81 3.13
C MET A 90 -7.53 4.93 2.04
N SER A 91 -7.14 4.98 0.77
CA SER A 91 -8.07 4.99 -0.37
C SER A 91 -8.82 3.67 -0.47
N VAL A 92 -8.11 2.54 -0.40
CA VAL A 92 -8.70 1.20 -0.39
C VAL A 92 -9.67 1.04 0.77
N MET A 93 -9.28 1.47 1.96
CA MET A 93 -10.13 1.44 3.14
C MET A 93 -11.28 2.46 3.08
N GLY A 94 -11.25 3.45 2.14
CA GLY A 94 -12.20 4.56 2.09
C GLY A 94 -12.14 5.44 3.34
N LEU A 95 -10.92 5.68 3.85
CA LEU A 95 -10.63 6.46 5.06
C LEU A 95 -9.95 7.79 4.75
N LEU A 96 -9.92 8.21 3.48
CA LEU A 96 -9.41 9.53 3.13
C LEU A 96 -10.21 10.62 3.85
N ARG A 97 -9.50 11.49 4.56
CA ARG A 97 -10.12 12.64 5.25
C ARG A 97 -10.27 13.80 4.29
N HIS A 98 -11.36 14.55 4.41
CA HIS A 98 -11.53 15.83 3.72
C HIS A 98 -10.28 16.72 3.94
N PRO A 99 -9.74 17.37 2.87
CA PRO A 99 -10.27 17.53 1.51
C PRO A 99 -9.82 16.44 0.50
N GLY A 100 -9.35 15.27 0.96
CA GLY A 100 -8.95 14.16 0.11
C GLY A 100 -10.13 13.33 -0.38
N LYS A 101 -10.07 12.87 -1.63
CA LYS A 101 -11.03 11.93 -2.22
C LYS A 101 -10.41 11.12 -3.35
N VAL A 102 -10.99 9.95 -3.61
CA VAL A 102 -10.74 9.17 -4.83
C VAL A 102 -11.40 9.90 -6.00
N VAL A 103 -10.64 10.20 -7.05
CA VAL A 103 -11.09 10.94 -8.24
C VAL A 103 -11.11 10.07 -9.49
N GLY A 104 -10.43 8.91 -9.48
CA GLY A 104 -10.38 7.99 -10.60
C GLY A 104 -9.88 6.62 -10.18
N GLY A 105 -9.99 5.68 -11.11
CA GLY A 105 -9.59 4.29 -10.94
C GLY A 105 -10.68 3.41 -10.33
N ARG A 106 -10.33 2.15 -10.11
CA ARG A 106 -11.21 1.11 -9.56
C ARG A 106 -10.52 0.32 -8.48
N ILE A 107 -11.26 -0.09 -7.46
CA ILE A 107 -10.81 -0.99 -6.40
C ILE A 107 -11.79 -2.15 -6.34
N THR A 108 -11.30 -3.37 -6.57
CA THR A 108 -12.12 -4.59 -6.57
C THR A 108 -11.64 -5.53 -5.48
N LEU A 109 -12.53 -5.96 -4.58
CA LEU A 109 -12.27 -6.94 -3.53
C LEU A 109 -13.08 -8.21 -3.84
N ASP A 110 -12.39 -9.32 -4.07
CA ASP A 110 -13.00 -10.61 -4.38
C ASP A 110 -14.05 -10.50 -5.51
N GLY A 111 -13.68 -9.84 -6.61
CA GLY A 111 -14.54 -9.61 -7.77
C GLY A 111 -15.63 -8.53 -7.60
N ARG A 112 -15.77 -7.93 -6.40
CA ARG A 112 -16.73 -6.88 -6.10
C ARG A 112 -16.07 -5.50 -6.16
N ASP A 113 -16.62 -4.57 -6.95
CA ASP A 113 -16.20 -3.18 -6.93
C ASP A 113 -16.56 -2.53 -5.58
N ILE A 114 -15.53 -2.01 -4.90
CA ILE A 114 -15.66 -1.35 -3.61
C ILE A 114 -15.26 0.14 -3.66
N THR A 115 -15.02 0.70 -4.85
CA THR A 115 -14.48 2.05 -5.04
C THR A 115 -15.33 3.13 -4.39
N TYR A 116 -16.63 3.11 -4.67
CA TYR A 116 -17.55 4.17 -4.26
C TYR A 116 -18.69 3.66 -3.35
N LEU A 117 -18.41 2.67 -2.50
CA LEU A 117 -19.38 2.18 -1.53
C LEU A 117 -19.84 3.28 -0.57
N ASN A 118 -21.13 3.28 -0.24
CA ASN A 118 -21.67 4.17 0.77
C ASN A 118 -21.12 3.83 2.18
N PRO A 119 -21.23 4.73 3.17
CA PRO A 119 -20.67 4.51 4.50
C PRO A 119 -21.15 3.23 5.21
N ARG A 120 -22.41 2.82 5.00
CA ARG A 120 -22.98 1.60 5.62
C ARG A 120 -22.40 0.34 4.98
N GLU A 121 -22.26 0.30 3.66
CA GLU A 121 -21.64 -0.81 2.94
C GLU A 121 -20.16 -0.90 3.29
N ARG A 122 -19.45 0.25 3.35
CA ARG A 122 -18.07 0.32 3.73
C ARG A 122 -17.83 -0.21 5.16
N ALA A 123 -18.70 0.12 6.11
CA ALA A 123 -18.61 -0.38 7.48
C ALA A 123 -18.77 -1.91 7.58
N ARG A 124 -19.51 -2.55 6.67
CA ARG A 124 -19.70 -4.01 6.66
C ARG A 124 -18.44 -4.77 6.22
N ILE A 125 -17.63 -4.19 5.34
CA ILE A 125 -16.42 -4.84 4.83
C ILE A 125 -15.19 -4.55 5.68
N ARG A 126 -15.10 -3.35 6.30
CA ARG A 126 -13.99 -2.99 7.20
C ARG A 126 -13.99 -3.85 8.45
N GLY A 127 -12.83 -4.42 8.78
CA GLY A 127 -12.68 -5.31 9.93
C GLY A 127 -13.21 -6.73 9.71
N ASN A 128 -13.96 -6.97 8.64
CA ASN A 128 -14.53 -8.27 8.28
C ASN A 128 -13.85 -8.87 7.03
N GLU A 129 -14.01 -8.24 5.86
CA GLU A 129 -13.40 -8.72 4.62
C GLU A 129 -12.02 -8.12 4.36
N ILE A 130 -11.84 -6.86 4.80
CA ILE A 130 -10.57 -6.15 4.72
C ILE A 130 -10.28 -5.47 6.05
N SER A 131 -9.09 -5.67 6.60
CA SER A 131 -8.63 -5.06 7.85
C SER A 131 -7.39 -4.20 7.64
N MET A 132 -7.06 -3.36 8.61
CA MET A 132 -5.87 -2.51 8.55
C MET A 132 -5.22 -2.36 9.93
N ILE A 133 -3.90 -2.49 9.97
CA ILE A 133 -3.05 -2.10 11.09
C ILE A 133 -2.46 -0.74 10.71
N PHE A 134 -2.70 0.27 11.56
CA PHE A 134 -2.22 1.64 11.35
C PHE A 134 -0.81 1.82 11.89
N GLN A 135 -0.09 2.79 11.35
CA GLN A 135 1.32 3.09 11.62
C GLN A 135 1.66 3.30 13.11
N GLU A 136 0.72 3.85 13.90
CA GLU A 136 0.95 4.13 15.32
C GLU A 136 0.11 3.25 16.25
N PRO A 137 0.68 2.18 16.84
CA PRO A 137 -0.03 1.31 17.79
C PRO A 137 -0.52 2.05 19.03
N MET A 138 0.20 3.10 19.43
CA MET A 138 -0.07 3.86 20.65
C MET A 138 -1.37 4.68 20.57
N THR A 139 -1.76 5.12 19.39
CA THR A 139 -2.94 5.94 19.14
C THR A 139 -4.14 5.12 18.68
N SER A 140 -3.91 3.88 18.24
CA SER A 140 -4.95 3.01 17.67
C SER A 140 -5.82 2.32 18.72
N LEU A 141 -5.26 2.00 19.91
CA LEU A 141 -6.00 1.43 21.01
C LEU A 141 -6.55 2.53 21.92
N ASN A 142 -7.84 2.51 22.21
CA ASN A 142 -8.47 3.46 23.13
C ASN A 142 -7.97 3.20 24.56
N PRO A 143 -7.28 4.17 25.22
CA PRO A 143 -6.64 3.96 26.51
C PRO A 143 -7.60 3.73 27.68
N VAL A 144 -8.88 4.10 27.53
CA VAL A 144 -9.88 4.02 28.61
C VAL A 144 -10.71 2.73 28.58
N TYR A 145 -10.46 1.84 27.62
CA TYR A 145 -11.14 0.54 27.54
C TYR A 145 -10.13 -0.62 27.62
N PRO A 146 -10.48 -1.73 28.30
CA PRO A 146 -9.69 -2.95 28.26
C PRO A 146 -9.49 -3.47 26.85
N VAL A 147 -8.28 -3.98 26.53
CA VAL A 147 -7.94 -4.40 25.16
C VAL A 147 -8.81 -5.55 24.66
N GLY A 148 -9.18 -6.50 25.55
CA GLY A 148 -10.07 -7.59 25.16
C GLY A 148 -11.45 -7.12 24.75
N ARG A 149 -12.00 -6.06 25.38
CA ARG A 149 -13.29 -5.49 24.99
C ARG A 149 -13.23 -4.82 23.62
N GLN A 150 -12.12 -4.19 23.28
CA GLN A 150 -11.95 -3.54 21.96
C GLN A 150 -11.89 -4.59 20.84
N VAL A 151 -11.18 -5.72 21.06
CA VAL A 151 -11.18 -6.83 20.10
C VAL A 151 -12.54 -7.51 20.03
N GLN A 152 -13.23 -7.68 21.17
CA GLN A 152 -14.58 -8.26 21.22
C GLN A 152 -15.60 -7.43 20.44
N GLU A 153 -15.47 -6.10 20.44
CA GLU A 153 -16.34 -5.21 19.70
C GLU A 153 -16.29 -5.51 18.19
N ALA A 154 -15.09 -5.75 17.64
CA ALA A 154 -14.93 -6.12 16.24
C ALA A 154 -15.70 -7.40 15.89
N ILE A 155 -15.66 -8.41 16.75
CA ILE A 155 -16.43 -9.65 16.57
C ILE A 155 -17.93 -9.38 16.58
N LEU A 156 -18.42 -8.67 17.61
CA LEU A 156 -19.84 -8.40 17.78
C LEU A 156 -20.45 -7.51 16.69
N LEU A 157 -19.64 -6.69 16.04
CA LEU A 157 -20.07 -5.87 14.89
C LEU A 157 -20.32 -6.71 13.63
N HIS A 158 -19.57 -7.80 13.45
CA HIS A 158 -19.55 -8.54 12.20
C HIS A 158 -20.12 -9.96 12.28
N GLN A 159 -20.19 -10.55 13.49
CA GLN A 159 -20.63 -11.92 13.71
C GLN A 159 -21.88 -11.96 14.61
N LYS A 160 -22.79 -12.88 14.29
CA LYS A 160 -23.99 -13.13 15.10
C LYS A 160 -23.69 -14.13 16.21
N VAL A 161 -22.90 -13.72 17.20
CA VAL A 161 -22.49 -14.55 18.34
C VAL A 161 -22.85 -13.87 19.66
N SER A 162 -22.95 -14.67 20.74
CA SER A 162 -23.15 -14.14 22.08
C SER A 162 -21.89 -13.42 22.59
N ARG A 163 -22.04 -12.56 23.61
CA ARG A 163 -20.89 -11.92 24.27
C ARG A 163 -19.92 -12.93 24.90
N ALA A 164 -20.41 -14.06 25.35
CA ALA A 164 -19.58 -15.12 25.94
C ALA A 164 -18.72 -15.81 24.86
N GLU A 165 -19.32 -16.16 23.72
CA GLU A 165 -18.63 -16.73 22.57
C GLU A 165 -17.61 -15.73 21.98
N ALA A 166 -18.00 -14.46 21.83
CA ALA A 166 -17.08 -13.42 21.35
C ALA A 166 -15.87 -13.26 22.31
N LYS A 167 -16.09 -13.31 23.64
CA LYS A 167 -14.99 -13.30 24.61
C LYS A 167 -14.07 -14.50 24.45
N GLN A 168 -14.61 -15.68 24.20
CA GLN A 168 -13.83 -16.90 23.99
C GLN A 168 -12.96 -16.77 22.73
N GLN A 169 -13.51 -16.27 21.63
CA GLN A 169 -12.75 -15.99 20.40
C GLN A 169 -11.63 -14.97 20.63
N VAL A 170 -11.84 -13.95 21.48
CA VAL A 170 -10.76 -13.02 21.86
C VAL A 170 -9.65 -13.71 22.60
N ILE A 171 -9.98 -14.62 23.52
CA ILE A 171 -8.97 -15.38 24.26
C ILE A 171 -8.17 -16.29 23.31
N GLU A 172 -8.85 -16.91 22.35
CA GLU A 172 -8.22 -17.75 21.32
C GLU A 172 -7.27 -16.96 20.45
N ILE A 173 -7.72 -15.83 19.86
CA ILE A 173 -6.83 -14.99 19.06
C ILE A 173 -5.67 -14.43 19.87
N PHE A 174 -5.84 -14.12 21.16
CA PHE A 174 -4.74 -13.69 22.03
C PHE A 174 -3.70 -14.80 22.23
N LYS A 175 -4.12 -16.08 22.29
CA LYS A 175 -3.21 -17.24 22.31
C LYS A 175 -2.47 -17.37 20.98
N GLU A 176 -3.18 -17.27 19.84
CA GLU A 176 -2.62 -17.36 18.50
C GLU A 176 -1.55 -16.27 18.25
N VAL A 177 -1.82 -15.03 18.66
CA VAL A 177 -0.84 -13.93 18.52
C VAL A 177 0.24 -13.95 19.61
N GLY A 178 0.23 -14.93 20.52
CA GLY A 178 1.25 -15.14 21.55
C GLY A 178 1.22 -14.11 22.68
N ILE A 179 0.03 -13.69 23.12
CA ILE A 179 -0.14 -12.88 24.34
C ILE A 179 -0.16 -13.82 25.55
N PRO A 180 0.77 -13.67 26.50
CA PRO A 180 0.80 -14.49 27.71
C PRO A 180 -0.40 -14.21 28.63
N GLU A 181 -0.89 -15.20 29.36
CA GLU A 181 -2.03 -15.09 30.29
C GLU A 181 -3.26 -14.42 29.64
N PRO A 182 -3.78 -14.91 28.49
CA PRO A 182 -4.76 -14.19 27.65
C PRO A 182 -6.05 -13.86 28.38
N GLU A 183 -6.51 -14.71 29.31
CA GLU A 183 -7.70 -14.49 30.13
C GLU A 183 -7.52 -13.29 31.08
N LYS A 184 -6.33 -13.10 31.64
CA LYS A 184 -5.97 -11.93 32.44
C LYS A 184 -5.78 -10.70 31.61
N ARG A 185 -5.07 -10.82 30.47
CA ARG A 185 -4.80 -9.72 29.55
C ARG A 185 -6.04 -9.19 28.87
N TYR A 186 -7.09 -9.99 28.72
CA TYR A 186 -8.38 -9.53 28.24
C TYR A 186 -8.88 -8.28 29.01
N ASN A 187 -8.66 -8.23 30.33
CA ASN A 187 -9.09 -7.12 31.17
C ASN A 187 -8.00 -6.03 31.37
N SER A 188 -6.82 -6.18 30.76
CA SER A 188 -5.74 -5.20 30.83
C SER A 188 -6.06 -3.99 29.95
N TYR A 189 -5.60 -2.81 30.39
CA TYR A 189 -5.67 -1.58 29.62
C TYR A 189 -4.41 -1.41 28.75
N PRO A 190 -4.47 -0.63 27.66
CA PRO A 190 -3.31 -0.43 26.78
C PRO A 190 -2.04 0.01 27.50
N HIS A 191 -2.14 0.91 28.48
CA HIS A 191 -0.99 1.43 29.23
C HIS A 191 -0.33 0.38 30.15
N GLN A 192 -1.00 -0.76 30.41
CA GLN A 192 -0.47 -1.87 31.20
C GLN A 192 0.28 -2.90 30.35
N LEU A 193 0.38 -2.68 29.04
CA LEU A 193 1.01 -3.57 28.08
C LEU A 193 2.29 -2.95 27.52
N SER A 194 3.32 -3.77 27.26
CA SER A 194 4.50 -3.35 26.51
C SER A 194 4.13 -2.99 25.04
N GLY A 195 5.01 -2.30 24.33
CA GLY A 195 4.82 -1.96 22.92
C GLY A 195 4.54 -3.20 22.06
N GLY A 196 5.34 -4.25 22.20
CA GLY A 196 5.15 -5.50 21.46
C GLY A 196 3.85 -6.23 21.81
N LEU A 197 3.37 -6.15 23.07
CA LEU A 197 2.07 -6.73 23.43
C LEU A 197 0.90 -5.91 22.85
N ARG A 198 1.00 -4.58 22.82
CA ARG A 198 -0.01 -3.73 22.13
C ARG A 198 -0.08 -4.05 20.66
N GLN A 199 1.08 -4.22 20.01
CA GLN A 199 1.15 -4.61 18.61
C GLN A 199 0.49 -5.96 18.36
N ARG A 200 0.73 -6.96 19.21
CA ARG A 200 0.07 -8.28 19.14
C ARG A 200 -1.45 -8.16 19.31
N VAL A 201 -1.92 -7.30 20.22
CA VAL A 201 -3.37 -7.01 20.37
C VAL A 201 -3.94 -6.43 19.08
N MET A 202 -3.24 -5.49 18.44
CA MET A 202 -3.70 -4.88 17.17
C MET A 202 -3.74 -5.88 16.04
N ILE A 203 -2.72 -6.74 15.92
CA ILE A 203 -2.72 -7.83 14.94
C ILE A 203 -3.90 -8.77 15.23
N GLY A 204 -4.10 -9.17 16.48
CA GLY A 204 -5.25 -9.97 16.87
C GLY A 204 -6.58 -9.32 16.53
N MET A 205 -6.73 -8.01 16.76
CA MET A 205 -7.93 -7.25 16.38
C MET A 205 -8.13 -7.23 14.86
N ALA A 206 -7.07 -7.06 14.09
CA ALA A 206 -7.15 -7.05 12.63
C ALA A 206 -7.50 -8.43 12.05
N MET A 207 -7.10 -9.51 12.72
CA MET A 207 -7.22 -10.89 12.22
C MET A 207 -8.41 -11.66 12.80
N VAL A 208 -9.04 -11.17 13.88
CA VAL A 208 -10.07 -11.93 14.62
C VAL A 208 -11.30 -12.29 13.79
N CYS A 209 -11.62 -11.49 12.78
CA CYS A 209 -12.70 -11.78 11.82
C CYS A 209 -12.23 -12.56 10.58
N LYS A 210 -10.95 -12.98 10.53
CA LYS A 210 -10.34 -13.73 9.41
C LYS A 210 -10.53 -13.01 8.06
N PRO A 211 -10.01 -11.78 7.91
CA PRO A 211 -10.21 -10.98 6.71
C PRO A 211 -9.54 -11.65 5.51
N LYS A 212 -10.07 -11.41 4.30
CA LYS A 212 -9.46 -11.84 3.04
C LYS A 212 -8.17 -11.08 2.76
N VAL A 213 -8.15 -9.79 3.13
CA VAL A 213 -6.99 -8.90 2.96
C VAL A 213 -6.72 -8.13 4.25
N MET A 214 -5.45 -8.10 4.67
CA MET A 214 -4.97 -7.25 5.75
C MET A 214 -3.94 -6.26 5.20
N ILE A 215 -4.14 -4.97 5.46
CA ILE A 215 -3.16 -3.92 5.16
C ILE A 215 -2.40 -3.61 6.45
N ALA A 216 -1.09 -3.76 6.43
CA ALA A 216 -0.23 -3.46 7.56
C ALA A 216 0.66 -2.26 7.22
N ASP A 217 0.32 -1.09 7.75
CA ASP A 217 1.03 0.16 7.49
C ASP A 217 2.11 0.36 8.56
N GLU A 218 3.36 0.09 8.19
CA GLU A 218 4.54 0.13 9.07
C GLU A 218 4.33 -0.59 10.43
N PRO A 219 3.93 -1.87 10.43
CA PRO A 219 3.45 -2.54 11.63
C PRO A 219 4.53 -2.77 12.69
N THR A 220 5.80 -2.54 12.37
CA THR A 220 6.95 -2.77 13.25
C THR A 220 7.68 -1.48 13.63
N THR A 221 7.21 -0.32 13.20
CA THR A 221 7.81 0.98 13.55
C THR A 221 7.85 1.17 15.06
N ALA A 222 8.99 1.64 15.56
CA ALA A 222 9.29 1.87 16.99
C ALA A 222 9.33 0.58 17.87
N LEU A 223 9.52 -0.59 17.26
CA LEU A 223 9.82 -1.83 17.95
C LEU A 223 11.33 -2.13 17.85
N ASP A 224 11.85 -2.89 18.85
CA ASP A 224 13.21 -3.41 18.75
C ASP A 224 13.28 -4.55 17.71
N VAL A 225 14.47 -4.79 17.16
CA VAL A 225 14.71 -5.77 16.08
C VAL A 225 14.21 -7.17 16.41
N THR A 226 14.33 -7.57 17.68
CA THR A 226 13.88 -8.90 18.12
C THR A 226 12.36 -9.03 18.08
N ILE A 227 11.64 -8.00 18.54
CA ILE A 227 10.17 -7.96 18.49
C ILE A 227 9.69 -7.82 17.05
N GLU A 228 10.35 -6.98 16.22
CA GLU A 228 10.08 -6.88 14.78
C GLU A 228 10.09 -8.24 14.11
N ALA A 229 11.18 -9.01 14.24
CA ALA A 229 11.28 -10.35 13.67
C ALA A 229 10.20 -11.32 14.18
N GLN A 230 9.78 -11.19 15.45
CA GLN A 230 8.69 -12.01 16.00
C GLN A 230 7.33 -11.63 15.38
N ILE A 231 7.07 -10.35 15.19
CA ILE A 231 5.83 -9.83 14.56
C ILE A 231 5.75 -10.27 13.10
N LEU A 232 6.83 -10.17 12.35
CA LEU A 232 6.87 -10.60 10.95
C LEU A 232 6.62 -12.10 10.80
N ARG A 233 7.25 -12.92 11.65
CA ARG A 233 6.98 -14.37 11.70
C ARG A 233 5.54 -14.68 12.08
N LEU A 234 4.96 -13.93 13.01
CA LEU A 234 3.54 -14.06 13.37
C LEU A 234 2.64 -13.77 12.18
N MET A 235 2.89 -12.67 11.44
CA MET A 235 2.11 -12.30 10.26
C MET A 235 2.19 -13.40 9.17
N LYS A 236 3.38 -13.92 8.88
CA LYS A 236 3.56 -15.05 7.94
C LYS A 236 2.74 -16.27 8.37
N ARG A 237 2.85 -16.66 9.65
CA ARG A 237 2.10 -17.80 10.18
C ARG A 237 0.58 -17.59 10.04
N LEU A 238 0.06 -16.43 10.45
CA LEU A 238 -1.38 -16.13 10.35
C LEU A 238 -1.86 -16.12 8.89
N ARG A 239 -1.04 -15.60 7.95
CA ARG A 239 -1.31 -15.73 6.51
C ARG A 239 -1.47 -17.19 6.11
N ASP A 240 -0.50 -18.05 6.49
CA ASP A 240 -0.47 -19.45 6.10
C ASP A 240 -1.63 -20.25 6.71
N GLU A 241 -1.98 -19.98 7.98
CA GLU A 241 -3.04 -20.66 8.70
C GLU A 241 -4.45 -20.21 8.30
N GLN A 242 -4.64 -18.92 7.97
CA GLN A 242 -5.96 -18.34 7.70
C GLN A 242 -6.20 -18.03 6.21
N GLY A 243 -5.18 -18.12 5.36
CA GLY A 243 -5.28 -17.79 3.94
C GLY A 243 -5.45 -16.29 3.65
N THR A 244 -5.21 -15.42 4.64
CA THR A 244 -5.30 -13.96 4.49
C THR A 244 -4.17 -13.44 3.62
N SER A 245 -4.49 -12.61 2.61
CA SER A 245 -3.46 -11.88 1.85
C SER A 245 -3.04 -10.62 2.60
N ILE A 246 -1.76 -10.23 2.49
CA ILE A 246 -1.23 -9.11 3.26
C ILE A 246 -0.62 -8.07 2.31
N ILE A 247 -0.97 -6.80 2.49
CA ILE A 247 -0.23 -5.67 1.94
C ILE A 247 0.62 -5.10 3.06
N LEU A 248 1.94 -5.29 2.98
CA LEU A 248 2.90 -4.78 3.93
C LEU A 248 3.50 -3.46 3.43
N ILE A 249 3.16 -2.37 4.08
CA ILE A 249 3.76 -1.07 3.82
C ILE A 249 4.97 -0.92 4.75
N THR A 250 6.13 -0.67 4.16
CA THR A 250 7.38 -0.44 4.91
C THR A 250 8.37 0.38 4.09
N HIS A 251 9.34 0.97 4.76
CA HIS A 251 10.53 1.57 4.14
C HIS A 251 11.78 0.67 4.31
N ASN A 252 11.65 -0.47 5.01
CA ASN A 252 12.77 -1.38 5.29
C ASN A 252 12.82 -2.49 4.22
N MET A 253 13.75 -2.37 3.27
CA MET A 253 13.94 -3.36 2.20
C MET A 253 14.42 -4.72 2.72
N GLY A 254 15.09 -4.78 3.88
CA GLY A 254 15.46 -6.04 4.51
C GLY A 254 14.24 -6.85 4.95
N VAL A 255 13.25 -6.17 5.52
CA VAL A 255 11.95 -6.79 5.87
C VAL A 255 11.25 -7.30 4.61
N VAL A 256 11.28 -6.52 3.52
CA VAL A 256 10.68 -6.90 2.24
C VAL A 256 11.29 -8.19 1.70
N ALA A 257 12.63 -8.27 1.67
CA ALA A 257 13.36 -9.46 1.21
C ALA A 257 13.01 -10.71 2.04
N GLU A 258 12.75 -10.55 3.35
CA GLU A 258 12.46 -11.67 4.25
C GLU A 258 11.03 -12.20 4.11
N VAL A 259 10.02 -11.31 3.90
CA VAL A 259 8.62 -11.72 4.09
C VAL A 259 7.73 -11.55 2.87
N CYS A 260 8.09 -10.73 1.88
CA CYS A 260 7.22 -10.47 0.74
C CYS A 260 7.41 -11.50 -0.38
N ASP A 261 6.33 -11.76 -1.11
CA ASP A 261 6.35 -12.56 -2.34
C ASP A 261 6.57 -11.65 -3.57
N TYR A 262 6.00 -10.43 -3.54
CA TYR A 262 6.02 -9.46 -4.63
C TYR A 262 6.11 -8.04 -4.08
N VAL A 263 6.67 -7.11 -4.84
CA VAL A 263 6.97 -5.76 -4.37
C VAL A 263 6.52 -4.70 -5.38
N TYR A 264 5.93 -3.64 -4.87
CA TYR A 264 5.63 -2.39 -5.58
C TYR A 264 6.43 -1.26 -4.95
N VAL A 265 7.28 -0.62 -5.73
CA VAL A 265 8.12 0.50 -5.30
C VAL A 265 7.43 1.81 -5.69
N MET A 266 7.00 2.59 -4.71
CA MET A 266 6.29 3.85 -4.91
C MET A 266 7.19 5.06 -4.70
N TYR A 267 7.02 6.06 -5.56
CA TYR A 267 7.65 7.37 -5.43
C TYR A 267 6.69 8.48 -5.88
N ALA A 268 6.52 9.50 -5.04
CA ALA A 268 5.71 10.69 -5.33
C ALA A 268 4.34 10.38 -5.96
N GLY A 269 3.61 9.41 -5.36
CA GLY A 269 2.25 9.04 -5.73
C GLY A 269 2.12 8.01 -6.86
N MET A 270 3.21 7.52 -7.43
CA MET A 270 3.21 6.57 -8.55
C MET A 270 4.00 5.29 -8.23
N VAL A 271 3.65 4.17 -8.89
CA VAL A 271 4.48 2.96 -8.91
C VAL A 271 5.58 3.16 -9.93
N MET A 272 6.84 3.07 -9.51
CA MET A 272 8.04 3.24 -10.34
C MET A 272 8.57 1.90 -10.83
N GLU A 273 8.47 0.86 -10.01
CA GLU A 273 8.91 -0.49 -10.33
C GLU A 273 8.09 -1.52 -9.56
N GLN A 274 7.80 -2.66 -10.16
CA GLN A 274 7.14 -3.78 -9.53
C GLN A 274 7.70 -5.09 -10.04
N ALA A 275 7.98 -6.04 -9.15
CA ALA A 275 8.52 -7.34 -9.50
C ALA A 275 8.29 -8.36 -8.37
N GLU A 276 8.52 -9.65 -8.68
CA GLU A 276 8.77 -10.65 -7.66
C GLU A 276 9.99 -10.24 -6.81
N VAL A 277 9.98 -10.57 -5.52
CA VAL A 277 10.99 -10.07 -4.57
C VAL A 277 12.42 -10.39 -5.02
N PHE A 278 12.71 -11.63 -5.44
CA PHE A 278 14.05 -12.03 -5.89
C PHE A 278 14.46 -11.26 -7.13
N ASP A 279 13.57 -11.15 -8.11
CA ASP A 279 13.85 -10.43 -9.35
C ASP A 279 14.09 -8.93 -9.09
N LEU A 280 13.32 -8.31 -8.19
CA LEU A 280 13.57 -6.92 -7.80
C LEU A 280 14.97 -6.69 -7.23
N PHE A 281 15.47 -7.62 -6.41
CA PHE A 281 16.79 -7.48 -5.77
C PHE A 281 17.95 -7.80 -6.71
N GLU A 282 17.80 -8.77 -7.62
CA GLU A 282 18.85 -9.20 -8.56
C GLU A 282 18.86 -8.35 -9.84
N ASN A 283 17.69 -8.02 -10.39
CA ASN A 283 17.51 -7.37 -11.68
C ASN A 283 16.87 -5.98 -11.56
N THR A 284 17.22 -5.25 -10.48
CA THR A 284 16.68 -3.90 -10.23
C THR A 284 16.87 -3.00 -11.44
N SER A 285 15.79 -2.44 -11.94
CA SER A 285 15.80 -1.72 -13.22
C SER A 285 15.65 -0.22 -13.04
N HIS A 286 14.72 0.25 -12.20
CA HIS A 286 14.48 1.68 -12.02
C HIS A 286 15.61 2.36 -11.22
N PRO A 287 16.17 3.50 -11.68
CA PRO A 287 17.24 4.20 -10.96
C PRO A 287 16.92 4.56 -9.51
N TYR A 288 15.66 4.83 -9.19
CA TYR A 288 15.20 5.06 -7.82
C TYR A 288 15.33 3.79 -6.95
N THR A 289 14.86 2.65 -7.45
CA THR A 289 14.94 1.36 -6.73
C THR A 289 16.40 0.94 -6.54
N GLN A 290 17.26 1.14 -7.56
CA GLN A 290 18.72 0.94 -7.45
C GLN A 290 19.31 1.78 -6.32
N GLY A 291 18.87 3.04 -6.20
CA GLY A 291 19.27 3.93 -5.11
C GLY A 291 18.82 3.44 -3.74
N LEU A 292 17.56 2.98 -3.62
CA LEU A 292 17.02 2.41 -2.38
C LEU A 292 17.81 1.17 -1.93
N LEU A 293 18.13 0.25 -2.86
CA LEU A 293 18.89 -0.96 -2.53
C LEU A 293 20.34 -0.66 -2.17
N LYS A 294 20.97 0.33 -2.83
CA LYS A 294 22.33 0.78 -2.46
C LYS A 294 22.40 1.44 -1.08
N SER A 295 21.29 1.98 -0.57
CA SER A 295 21.24 2.59 0.76
C SER A 295 21.12 1.58 1.90
N ILE A 296 20.94 0.27 1.60
CA ILE A 296 20.91 -0.79 2.61
C ILE A 296 22.32 -1.06 3.10
N PRO A 297 22.59 -1.01 4.43
CA PRO A 297 23.89 -1.36 4.98
C PRO A 297 24.24 -2.81 4.65
N LYS A 298 25.41 -3.03 4.03
CA LYS A 298 25.94 -4.37 3.82
C LYS A 298 26.84 -4.74 5.00
N LEU A 299 26.71 -5.97 5.52
CA LEU A 299 27.49 -6.46 6.67
C LEU A 299 29.00 -6.45 6.41
N ASP A 300 29.42 -6.61 5.15
CA ASP A 300 30.81 -6.70 4.75
C ASP A 300 31.40 -5.38 4.21
N SER A 301 30.60 -4.30 4.11
CA SER A 301 31.10 -3.02 3.61
C SER A 301 31.82 -2.24 4.72
N ARG A 302 33.10 -1.89 4.47
CA ARG A 302 33.90 -0.97 5.31
C ARG A 302 33.68 0.50 4.93
N GLU A 303 32.59 0.81 4.21
CA GLU A 303 32.30 2.17 3.79
C GLU A 303 31.92 3.02 5.01
N GLU A 304 32.67 4.10 5.22
CA GLU A 304 32.42 5.05 6.33
C GLU A 304 31.11 5.85 6.16
N ARG A 305 30.54 5.87 4.96
CA ARG A 305 29.29 6.56 4.64
C ARG A 305 28.35 5.66 3.84
N LEU A 306 27.12 5.53 4.31
CA LEU A 306 26.06 4.87 3.56
C LEU A 306 25.68 5.72 2.34
N TYR A 307 25.39 5.03 1.23
CA TYR A 307 24.84 5.69 0.05
C TYR A 307 23.49 6.31 0.39
N THR A 308 23.29 7.55 -0.03
CA THR A 308 22.00 8.25 0.08
C THR A 308 21.59 8.76 -1.29
N ILE A 309 20.32 8.63 -1.63
CA ILE A 309 19.78 9.22 -2.87
C ILE A 309 19.79 10.74 -2.70
N GLU A 310 20.61 11.42 -3.51
CA GLU A 310 20.76 12.87 -3.43
C GLU A 310 19.45 13.63 -3.71
N GLY A 311 19.31 14.81 -3.14
CA GLY A 311 18.14 15.67 -3.28
C GLY A 311 17.00 15.28 -2.33
N VAL A 312 15.84 15.90 -2.54
CA VAL A 312 14.63 15.71 -1.71
C VAL A 312 13.47 15.25 -2.57
N VAL A 313 12.53 14.50 -1.95
CA VAL A 313 11.27 14.11 -2.61
C VAL A 313 10.54 15.39 -3.04
N PRO A 314 10.05 15.48 -4.28
CA PRO A 314 9.37 16.67 -4.78
C PRO A 314 8.12 16.96 -3.96
N ASN A 315 7.82 18.25 -3.82
CA ASN A 315 6.56 18.66 -3.24
C ASN A 315 5.42 18.27 -4.19
N LEU A 316 4.47 17.47 -3.71
CA LEU A 316 3.33 17.01 -4.50
C LEU A 316 2.43 18.14 -5.05
N LEU A 317 2.51 19.36 -4.50
CA LEU A 317 1.89 20.56 -5.09
C LEU A 317 2.61 21.08 -6.35
N ARG A 318 3.86 20.68 -6.57
CA ARG A 318 4.73 21.16 -7.65
C ARG A 318 5.56 20.01 -8.20
N LEU A 319 4.87 18.96 -8.66
CA LEU A 319 5.52 17.85 -9.35
C LEU A 319 6.13 18.31 -10.66
N PRO A 320 7.22 17.68 -11.14
CA PRO A 320 7.70 17.84 -12.50
C PRO A 320 6.59 17.50 -13.51
N GLU A 321 6.60 18.17 -14.67
CA GLU A 321 5.69 17.84 -15.79
C GLU A 321 5.92 16.41 -16.31
N GLY A 322 7.19 15.99 -16.31
CA GLY A 322 7.63 14.69 -16.75
C GLY A 322 7.72 13.65 -15.62
N CYS A 323 8.79 12.85 -15.66
CA CYS A 323 9.06 11.81 -14.67
C CYS A 323 9.19 12.40 -13.26
N ASN A 324 8.44 11.88 -12.29
CA ASN A 324 8.46 12.39 -10.92
C ASN A 324 9.85 12.27 -10.25
N PHE A 325 10.70 11.36 -10.73
CA PHE A 325 12.06 11.16 -10.20
C PHE A 325 13.15 11.92 -10.98
N CYS A 326 12.83 12.59 -12.09
CA CYS A 326 13.83 13.19 -13.01
C CYS A 326 14.85 14.11 -12.31
N ASN A 327 14.45 14.88 -11.31
CA ASN A 327 15.30 15.83 -10.58
C ASN A 327 16.36 15.16 -9.67
N ARG A 328 16.24 13.85 -9.42
CA ARG A 328 17.15 13.04 -8.58
C ARG A 328 17.79 11.90 -9.37
N CYS A 329 17.41 11.75 -10.64
CA CYS A 329 17.85 10.65 -11.49
C CYS A 329 19.18 10.98 -12.17
N GLY A 330 20.26 10.24 -11.86
CA GLY A 330 21.54 10.38 -12.53
C GLY A 330 21.53 9.96 -14.01
N LYS A 331 20.44 9.29 -14.47
CA LYS A 331 20.23 8.86 -15.86
C LYS A 331 19.11 9.68 -16.55
N ALA A 332 18.76 10.88 -16.02
CA ALA A 332 17.69 11.68 -16.57
C ALA A 332 18.08 12.26 -17.95
N GLU A 333 17.18 12.13 -18.91
CA GLU A 333 17.27 12.69 -20.25
C GLU A 333 16.32 13.90 -20.41
N ALA A 334 16.48 14.67 -21.50
CA ALA A 334 15.65 15.83 -21.80
C ALA A 334 14.14 15.47 -21.87
N ARG A 335 13.83 14.27 -22.33
CA ARG A 335 12.47 13.72 -22.38
C ARG A 335 11.87 13.52 -20.99
N CYS A 336 12.69 13.04 -20.02
CA CYS A 336 12.24 12.83 -18.65
C CYS A 336 11.75 14.10 -17.94
N LEU A 337 12.16 15.29 -18.41
CA LEU A 337 11.71 16.57 -17.86
C LEU A 337 10.34 17.00 -18.37
N LYS A 338 9.89 16.47 -19.51
CA LYS A 338 8.69 16.94 -20.22
C LYS A 338 7.57 15.90 -20.28
N GLU A 339 7.91 14.62 -20.24
CA GLU A 339 6.97 13.53 -20.44
C GLU A 339 7.01 12.53 -19.27
N LYS A 340 5.85 12.00 -18.89
CA LYS A 340 5.75 10.90 -17.91
C LYS A 340 5.97 9.57 -18.61
N PRO A 341 6.91 8.72 -18.15
CA PRO A 341 7.07 7.38 -18.71
C PRO A 341 5.86 6.50 -18.41
N GLY A 342 5.54 5.60 -19.33
CA GLY A 342 4.61 4.50 -19.11
C GLY A 342 5.20 3.47 -18.14
N LEU A 343 4.40 2.49 -17.72
CA LEU A 343 4.83 1.31 -16.98
C LEU A 343 5.09 0.20 -18.00
N TYR A 344 6.37 -0.08 -18.30
CA TYR A 344 6.81 -1.03 -19.32
C TYR A 344 7.13 -2.38 -18.69
N GLY A 345 6.72 -3.50 -19.34
CA GLY A 345 7.08 -4.85 -18.92
C GLY A 345 8.51 -5.18 -19.35
N ILE A 346 9.29 -5.76 -18.42
CA ILE A 346 10.65 -6.25 -18.65
C ILE A 346 10.74 -7.66 -18.10
N GLY A 347 11.09 -8.61 -18.96
CA GLY A 347 11.18 -10.01 -18.56
C GLY A 347 9.84 -10.73 -18.40
N ALA A 348 9.87 -12.05 -18.48
CA ALA A 348 8.74 -12.92 -18.17
C ALA A 348 8.98 -13.57 -16.82
N ASP A 349 8.15 -13.25 -15.83
CA ASP A 349 8.07 -14.03 -14.61
C ASP A 349 7.25 -15.31 -14.86
N GLY A 350 7.77 -16.45 -14.45
CA GLY A 350 7.11 -17.74 -14.61
C GLY A 350 5.78 -17.87 -13.83
N ASN A 351 5.44 -16.88 -12.99
CA ASN A 351 4.30 -16.92 -12.07
C ASN A 351 3.14 -15.97 -12.46
N GLY A 352 3.26 -15.24 -13.57
CA GLY A 352 2.18 -14.44 -14.16
C GLY A 352 1.96 -13.04 -13.53
N MET A 353 2.89 -12.57 -12.73
CA MET A 353 3.02 -11.14 -12.35
C MET A 353 4.32 -10.64 -12.97
N SER A 354 4.23 -9.78 -14.00
CA SER A 354 5.39 -9.36 -14.79
C SER A 354 6.20 -8.28 -14.06
N HIS A 355 7.54 -8.37 -14.17
CA HIS A 355 8.41 -7.26 -13.80
C HIS A 355 8.08 -6.06 -14.68
N LYS A 356 7.73 -4.93 -14.07
CA LYS A 356 7.40 -3.70 -14.79
C LYS A 356 8.14 -2.51 -14.20
N VAL A 357 8.55 -1.60 -15.07
CA VAL A 357 9.31 -0.41 -14.70
C VAL A 357 8.75 0.84 -15.40
N ARG A 358 8.62 1.93 -14.64
CA ARG A 358 8.16 3.23 -15.16
C ARG A 358 9.37 4.11 -15.50
N CYS A 359 10.05 3.75 -16.60
CA CYS A 359 11.25 4.46 -17.03
C CYS A 359 11.44 4.36 -18.55
N PHE A 360 11.74 5.48 -19.22
CA PHE A 360 11.97 5.52 -20.67
C PHE A 360 13.16 4.67 -21.15
N LEU A 361 14.10 4.34 -20.28
CA LEU A 361 15.19 3.43 -20.60
C LEU A 361 14.71 2.04 -21.04
N TYR A 362 13.47 1.69 -20.74
CA TYR A 362 12.87 0.38 -21.04
C TYR A 362 11.72 0.46 -22.04
N GLU A 363 11.48 1.65 -22.62
CA GLU A 363 10.46 1.83 -23.66
C GLU A 363 10.83 1.05 -24.92
N GLY A 364 9.94 0.16 -25.38
CA GLY A 364 10.13 -0.64 -26.58
C GLY A 364 11.09 -1.82 -26.44
N MET A 365 11.63 -2.07 -25.25
CA MET A 365 12.36 -3.30 -24.96
C MET A 365 11.36 -4.45 -24.87
N GLY A 366 11.40 -5.38 -25.83
CA GLY A 366 10.68 -6.64 -25.76
C GLY A 366 11.22 -7.52 -24.63
N MET A 367 10.49 -8.59 -24.28
CA MET A 367 10.84 -9.51 -23.18
C MET A 367 12.26 -10.15 -23.32
N GLU A 368 12.92 -10.04 -24.45
CA GLU A 368 14.22 -10.66 -24.75
C GLU A 368 15.42 -9.71 -24.51
N ASP A 369 15.20 -8.39 -24.43
CA ASP A 369 16.31 -7.40 -24.45
C ASP A 369 16.67 -6.81 -23.07
N ALA A 370 15.94 -7.12 -22.02
CA ALA A 370 16.10 -6.47 -20.71
C ALA A 370 17.42 -6.81 -19.96
N GLY A 371 18.14 -7.83 -20.39
CA GLY A 371 19.45 -8.21 -19.83
C GLY A 371 20.65 -7.37 -20.33
N ALA A 372 20.45 -6.50 -21.32
CA ALA A 372 21.55 -5.80 -22.00
C ALA A 372 21.84 -4.38 -21.49
N VAL A 373 21.09 -3.86 -20.54
CA VAL A 373 21.40 -2.55 -19.92
C VAL A 373 22.49 -2.75 -18.86
N GLU A 374 23.74 -2.71 -19.31
CA GLU A 374 24.92 -2.79 -18.45
C GLU A 374 24.80 -1.88 -17.24
N SER A 375 25.11 -2.43 -16.08
CA SER A 375 25.37 -1.71 -14.84
C SER A 375 26.67 -0.93 -14.98
N GLY A 376 26.68 0.10 -15.82
CA GLY A 376 27.81 1.01 -16.03
C GLY A 376 28.08 1.80 -14.75
N GLY A 377 28.90 1.24 -13.86
CA GLY A 377 29.60 2.01 -12.86
C GLY A 377 30.64 2.92 -13.58
N PRO A 378 30.86 4.15 -13.10
CA PRO A 378 31.93 4.99 -13.63
C PRO A 378 33.26 4.38 -13.21
N ASP A 379 33.98 3.75 -14.17
CA ASP A 379 35.39 3.45 -14.03
C ASP A 379 36.13 4.77 -13.81
N ALA A 380 36.61 4.95 -12.60
CA ALA A 380 37.61 5.97 -12.31
C ALA A 380 38.92 5.57 -13.00
N GLN A 381 39.14 6.09 -14.19
CA GLN A 381 40.48 6.10 -14.78
C GLN A 381 41.35 7.04 -13.94
N ALA A 382 42.07 6.45 -13.00
CA ALA A 382 43.23 7.07 -12.39
C ALA A 382 44.36 7.14 -13.44
N THR A 383 44.56 8.31 -14.04
CA THR A 383 45.78 8.61 -14.78
C THR A 383 46.92 8.74 -13.79
N SER A 384 47.75 7.73 -13.71
CA SER A 384 49.10 7.80 -13.11
C SER A 384 49.95 8.66 -14.01
N SER A 385 50.22 9.89 -13.60
CA SER A 385 51.36 10.68 -14.13
C SER A 385 52.55 10.39 -13.25
N ASP A 386 53.46 9.51 -13.74
CA ASP A 386 54.79 9.37 -13.25
C ASP A 386 55.55 10.69 -13.48
N GLY A 387 55.83 11.41 -12.42
CA GLY A 387 56.73 12.55 -12.39
C GLY A 387 58.09 12.08 -11.89
N GLU A 388 59.02 11.90 -12.81
CA GLU A 388 60.44 11.79 -12.51
C GLU A 388 60.91 13.00 -11.71
N VAL A 389 61.45 12.75 -10.53
CA VAL A 389 62.21 13.75 -9.77
C VAL A 389 63.68 13.46 -10.06
N ALA A 390 64.30 14.34 -10.83
CA ALA A 390 65.74 14.38 -11.02
C ALA A 390 66.42 14.82 -9.70
N GLU A 391 67.34 13.99 -9.22
CA GLU A 391 68.37 14.39 -8.29
C GLU A 391 69.28 15.43 -8.98
N ASP A 392 69.50 16.58 -8.36
CA ASP A 392 70.73 17.30 -8.53
C ASP A 392 71.16 17.93 -7.20
N GLY A 393 72.45 17.66 -6.91
CA GLY A 393 73.10 17.94 -5.66
C GLY A 393 73.50 19.39 -5.41
N ARG A 394 73.44 19.76 -4.17
CA ARG A 394 74.58 20.39 -3.41
C ARG A 394 74.12 20.65 -1.98
#